data_b5942a8ae5f9738300095fa6ba6a665b
#
_entry.id   b5942a8ae5f9738300095fa6ba6a665b
#
_cell.length_a   1.000
_cell.length_b   1.000
_cell.length_c   1.000
_cell.angle_alpha   90.00
_cell.angle_beta   90.00
_cell.angle_gamma   90.00
#
_symmetry.space_group_name_H-M   'P 1'
#
loop_
_entity.id
_entity.type
_entity.pdbx_description
1 polymer ?
#
loop_
_entity_poly.entity_id
_entity_poly.type
_entity_poly.pdbx_seq_one_letter_code
_entity_poly.pdbx_strand_id
1 'polypeptide(L)'
;LDLENIGERINNYIKRRKVKIAVDHVLDYGTIYDRLYFYKDYLQYGQTKINYSDVKYFKLSMSSSIGLMRVLVAHMNYYVDLDVVTQHDTYSFQIMNNEVVYQMMERIKDYSIEDPLGLIDIYLNKRDMVQLNQYINRHFRKWAKEYHLDNPRDSIIRRYK
;
A
#
# COMPACT_ATOMS: atom_id res chain seq x y z
N LEU A 1 13.25 18.62 -16.47
CA LEU A 1 12.82 17.21 -16.38
C LEU A 1 13.97 16.40 -15.80
N ASP A 2 13.82 15.99 -14.59
CA ASP A 2 14.79 15.13 -13.92
C ASP A 2 14.55 13.68 -14.37
N LEU A 3 15.30 13.25 -15.39
CA LEU A 3 15.20 11.92 -15.98
C LEU A 3 15.58 10.81 -14.97
N GLU A 4 16.46 11.12 -14.02
CA GLU A 4 16.81 10.18 -12.94
C GLU A 4 15.61 9.93 -12.02
N ASN A 5 14.85 10.97 -11.70
CA ASN A 5 13.67 10.87 -10.85
C ASN A 5 12.51 10.10 -11.52
N ILE A 6 12.38 10.19 -12.84
CA ILE A 6 11.42 9.42 -13.63
C ILE A 6 11.84 7.95 -13.69
N GLY A 7 13.13 7.68 -13.89
CA GLY A 7 13.67 6.31 -13.89
C GLY A 7 13.53 5.62 -12.55
N GLU A 8 13.76 6.31 -11.45
CA GLU A 8 13.53 5.79 -10.09
C GLU A 8 12.04 5.54 -9.82
N ARG A 9 11.15 6.44 -10.25
CA ARG A 9 9.71 6.25 -10.11
C ARG A 9 9.20 5.06 -10.90
N ILE A 10 9.66 4.88 -12.14
CA ILE A 10 9.31 3.73 -12.99
C ILE A 10 9.88 2.44 -12.39
N ASN A 11 11.12 2.43 -11.93
CA ASN A 11 11.74 1.28 -11.30
C ASN A 11 11.05 0.91 -9.97
N ASN A 12 10.67 1.89 -9.16
CA ASN A 12 9.94 1.64 -7.92
C ASN A 12 8.53 1.13 -8.19
N TYR A 13 7.86 1.62 -9.22
CA TYR A 13 6.55 1.13 -9.64
C TYR A 13 6.61 -0.32 -10.16
N ILE A 14 7.62 -0.66 -10.97
CA ILE A 14 7.82 -2.02 -11.48
C ILE A 14 8.22 -3.00 -10.38
N LYS A 15 8.92 -2.53 -9.34
CA LYS A 15 9.36 -3.36 -8.19
C LYS A 15 8.26 -3.61 -7.16
N ARG A 16 7.20 -2.79 -7.12
CA ARG A 16 6.09 -2.99 -6.18
C ARG A 16 5.21 -4.15 -6.62
N ARG A 17 5.06 -5.13 -5.75
CA ARG A 17 4.23 -6.29 -6.00
C ARG A 17 2.83 -6.06 -5.49
N LYS A 18 1.85 -6.26 -6.36
CA LYS A 18 0.42 -6.18 -5.98
C LYS A 18 0.05 -7.42 -5.21
N VAL A 19 -0.42 -7.24 -3.98
CA VAL A 19 -0.75 -8.34 -3.08
C VAL A 19 -2.08 -8.10 -2.37
N LYS A 20 -2.75 -9.18 -2.03
CA LYS A 20 -3.74 -9.21 -0.96
C LYS A 20 -3.05 -9.66 0.31
N ILE A 21 -3.48 -9.13 1.44
CA ILE A 21 -2.91 -9.52 2.73
C ILE A 21 -3.78 -10.56 3.43
N ALA A 22 -3.13 -11.40 4.20
CA ALA A 22 -3.75 -12.31 5.13
C ALA A 22 -3.01 -12.23 6.47
N VAL A 23 -3.75 -12.32 7.57
CA VAL A 23 -3.18 -12.26 8.93
C VAL A 23 -3.52 -13.55 9.65
N ASP A 24 -2.50 -14.24 10.16
CA ASP A 24 -2.60 -15.50 10.89
C ASP A 24 -3.30 -16.66 10.15
N HIS A 25 -3.32 -16.63 8.83
CA HIS A 25 -3.86 -17.72 8.03
C HIS A 25 -2.82 -18.77 7.70
N VAL A 26 -3.22 -20.03 7.74
CA VAL A 26 -2.43 -21.14 7.19
C VAL A 26 -2.40 -21.02 5.66
N LEU A 27 -1.24 -21.31 5.06
CA LEU A 27 -1.08 -21.30 3.61
C LEU A 27 -2.15 -22.18 2.95
N ASP A 28 -2.99 -21.55 2.16
CA ASP A 28 -3.98 -22.23 1.36
C ASP A 28 -3.39 -22.47 -0.03
N TYR A 29 -3.07 -23.72 -0.31
CA TYR A 29 -2.42 -24.15 -1.55
C TYR A 29 -3.26 -23.98 -2.81
N GLY A 30 -4.46 -23.43 -2.72
CA GLY A 30 -5.38 -23.29 -3.84
C GLY A 30 -5.57 -21.88 -4.39
N THR A 31 -4.86 -20.87 -3.88
CA THR A 31 -5.10 -19.48 -4.29
C THR A 31 -4.22 -19.02 -5.44
N ILE A 32 -4.87 -18.57 -6.51
CA ILE A 32 -4.23 -17.97 -7.70
C ILE A 32 -3.76 -16.52 -7.49
N TYR A 33 -3.98 -15.92 -6.32
CA TYR A 33 -3.61 -14.53 -6.04
C TYR A 33 -2.37 -14.46 -5.16
N ASP A 34 -1.45 -13.57 -5.52
CA ASP A 34 -0.31 -13.25 -4.68
C ASP A 34 -0.78 -12.69 -3.35
N ARG A 35 -0.37 -13.32 -2.26
CA ARG A 35 -0.70 -12.89 -0.91
C ARG A 35 0.55 -12.63 -0.10
N LEU A 36 0.48 -11.59 0.72
CA LEU A 36 1.44 -11.30 1.76
C LEU A 36 0.83 -11.73 3.10
N TYR A 37 1.48 -12.69 3.75
CA TYR A 37 1.01 -13.24 5.01
C TYR A 37 1.72 -12.59 6.19
N PHE A 38 0.94 -12.10 7.15
CA PHE A 38 1.45 -11.57 8.42
C PHE A 38 1.17 -12.59 9.51
N TYR A 39 2.24 -13.20 10.02
CA TYR A 39 2.18 -14.10 11.17
C TYR A 39 2.68 -13.37 12.41
N LYS A 40 2.69 -14.05 13.55
CA LYS A 40 3.07 -13.45 14.84
C LYS A 40 4.51 -12.92 14.86
N ASP A 41 5.45 -13.69 14.32
CA ASP A 41 6.89 -13.41 14.43
C ASP A 41 7.55 -13.08 13.09
N TYR A 42 6.82 -13.26 11.99
CA TYR A 42 7.35 -13.03 10.64
C TYR A 42 6.23 -12.73 9.64
N LEU A 43 6.63 -12.17 8.52
CA LEU A 43 5.79 -12.07 7.33
C LEU A 43 6.36 -12.95 6.21
N GLN A 44 5.51 -13.38 5.30
CA GLN A 44 5.91 -14.27 4.22
C GLN A 44 5.25 -13.90 2.90
N TYR A 45 6.06 -13.85 1.86
CA TYR A 45 5.63 -13.68 0.48
C TYR A 45 6.27 -14.79 -0.37
N GLY A 46 5.44 -15.67 -0.94
CA GLY A 46 5.95 -16.84 -1.66
C GLY A 46 6.85 -17.69 -0.76
N GLN A 47 8.08 -17.92 -1.21
CA GLN A 47 9.10 -18.64 -0.44
C GLN A 47 9.93 -17.73 0.49
N THR A 48 9.71 -16.41 0.41
CA THR A 48 10.48 -15.45 1.18
C THR A 48 9.84 -15.21 2.54
N LYS A 49 10.56 -15.53 3.60
CA LYS A 49 10.18 -15.31 4.98
C LYS A 49 11.03 -14.20 5.58
N ILE A 50 10.37 -13.20 6.16
CA ILE A 50 11.04 -12.06 6.80
C ILE A 50 10.63 -12.01 8.27
N ASN A 51 11.57 -12.28 9.17
CA ASN A 51 11.32 -12.14 10.60
C ASN A 51 11.19 -10.65 10.97
N TYR A 52 10.25 -10.30 11.84
CA TYR A 52 10.11 -8.90 12.29
C TYR A 52 11.37 -8.38 12.98
N SER A 53 12.12 -9.28 13.64
CA SER A 53 13.41 -8.93 14.26
C SER A 53 14.47 -8.46 13.26
N ASP A 54 14.35 -8.84 11.98
CA ASP A 54 15.26 -8.43 10.91
C ASP A 54 14.82 -7.17 10.20
N VAL A 55 13.63 -6.65 10.50
CA VAL A 55 13.09 -5.43 9.93
C VAL A 55 13.64 -4.23 10.67
N LYS A 56 14.32 -3.34 9.94
CA LYS A 56 14.76 -2.05 10.49
C LYS A 56 13.59 -1.12 10.71
N TYR A 57 12.75 -0.97 9.70
CA TYR A 57 11.52 -0.19 9.75
C TYR A 57 10.58 -0.56 8.62
N PHE A 58 9.32 -0.29 8.84
CA PHE A 58 8.29 -0.29 7.82
C PHE A 58 8.09 1.13 7.30
N LYS A 59 7.75 1.28 6.04
CA LYS A 59 7.34 2.56 5.48
C LYS A 59 5.97 2.41 4.86
N LEU A 60 5.06 3.26 5.26
CA LEU A 60 3.69 3.30 4.74
C LEU A 60 3.48 4.53 3.86
N SER A 61 2.78 4.33 2.77
CA SER A 61 2.30 5.37 1.88
C SER A 61 1.02 4.90 1.20
N MET A 62 0.52 5.67 0.26
CA MET A 62 -0.63 5.30 -0.55
C MET A 62 -0.37 5.57 -2.02
N SER A 63 -1.06 4.81 -2.85
CA SER A 63 -1.18 5.03 -4.28
C SER A 63 -2.62 4.86 -4.72
N SER A 64 -2.92 5.29 -5.92
CA SER A 64 -4.25 5.16 -6.49
C SER A 64 -4.18 4.76 -7.95
N SER A 65 -5.25 4.13 -8.43
CA SER A 65 -5.44 3.83 -9.84
C SER A 65 -6.87 4.15 -10.25
N ILE A 66 -7.06 4.39 -11.53
CA ILE A 66 -8.40 4.56 -12.09
C ILE A 66 -8.91 3.22 -12.55
N GLY A 67 -10.08 2.80 -12.02
CA GLY A 67 -10.83 1.66 -12.51
C GLY A 67 -11.96 2.13 -13.42
N LEU A 68 -12.24 1.34 -14.46
CA LEU A 68 -13.40 1.54 -15.34
C LEU A 68 -14.46 0.50 -14.98
N MET A 69 -15.62 0.96 -14.54
CA MET A 69 -16.79 0.11 -14.39
C MET A 69 -17.50 -0.08 -15.75
N ARG A 70 -18.34 -1.10 -15.86
CA ARG A 70 -19.07 -1.48 -17.11
C ARG A 70 -19.89 -0.36 -17.75
N VAL A 71 -20.12 0.75 -17.06
CA VAL A 71 -20.93 1.91 -17.48
C VAL A 71 -20.07 3.18 -17.62
N LEU A 72 -18.82 3.08 -18.02
CA LEU A 72 -17.91 4.21 -18.29
C LEU A 72 -17.76 5.21 -17.14
N VAL A 73 -18.08 4.82 -15.91
CA VAL A 73 -17.84 5.64 -14.72
C VAL A 73 -16.46 5.31 -14.17
N ALA A 74 -15.57 6.28 -14.28
CA ALA A 74 -14.24 6.16 -13.67
C ALA A 74 -14.40 6.22 -12.13
N HIS A 75 -13.82 5.23 -11.44
CA HIS A 75 -13.71 5.24 -9.99
C HIS A 75 -12.25 5.14 -9.57
N MET A 76 -11.94 5.67 -8.40
CA MET A 76 -10.59 5.60 -7.86
C MET A 76 -10.44 4.37 -6.97
N ASN A 77 -9.41 3.59 -7.23
CA ASN A 77 -8.95 2.53 -6.35
C ASN A 77 -7.77 3.03 -5.53
N TYR A 78 -7.80 2.83 -4.23
CA TYR A 78 -6.71 3.20 -3.33
C TYR A 78 -6.00 1.97 -2.81
N TYR A 79 -4.68 2.08 -2.71
CA TYR A 79 -3.81 1.02 -2.22
C TYR A 79 -2.95 1.54 -1.08
N VAL A 80 -2.66 0.67 -0.12
CA VAL A 80 -1.63 0.93 0.88
C VAL A 80 -0.31 0.42 0.33
N ASP A 81 0.66 1.29 0.23
CA ASP A 81 2.02 0.94 -0.18
C ASP A 81 2.85 0.67 1.06
N LEU A 82 3.40 -0.53 1.14
CA LEU A 82 4.24 -0.98 2.25
C LEU A 82 5.63 -1.30 1.76
N ASP A 83 6.62 -0.65 2.35
CA ASP A 83 8.01 -1.03 2.22
C ASP A 83 8.47 -1.71 3.51
N VAL A 84 9.08 -2.87 3.38
CA VAL A 84 9.70 -3.61 4.48
C VAL A 84 11.20 -3.48 4.31
N VAL A 85 11.84 -2.67 5.13
CA VAL A 85 13.26 -2.36 5.02
C VAL A 85 14.04 -3.19 6.04
N THR A 86 14.86 -4.09 5.53
CA THR A 86 15.80 -4.88 6.33
C THR A 86 17.22 -4.31 6.18
N GLN A 87 18.19 -4.94 6.84
CA GLN A 87 19.59 -4.49 6.75
C GLN A 87 20.17 -4.60 5.34
N HIS A 88 19.73 -5.58 4.55
CA HIS A 88 20.29 -5.88 3.24
C HIS A 88 19.34 -5.61 2.07
N ASP A 89 18.04 -5.71 2.31
CA ASP A 89 17.02 -5.66 1.27
C ASP A 89 15.86 -4.75 1.63
N THR A 90 15.18 -4.24 0.61
CA THR A 90 13.88 -3.58 0.73
C THR A 90 12.87 -4.32 -0.12
N TYR A 91 11.76 -4.71 0.51
CA TYR A 91 10.65 -5.38 -0.15
C TYR A 91 9.48 -4.40 -0.25
N SER A 92 9.00 -4.15 -1.46
CA SER A 92 7.95 -3.15 -1.71
C SER A 92 6.67 -3.83 -2.19
N PHE A 93 5.56 -3.52 -1.52
CA PHE A 93 4.25 -4.09 -1.81
C PHE A 93 3.22 -2.98 -2.04
N GLN A 94 2.31 -3.24 -2.96
CA GLN A 94 1.10 -2.46 -3.14
C GLN A 94 -0.08 -3.31 -2.66
N ILE A 95 -0.66 -2.93 -1.53
CA ILE A 95 -1.66 -3.73 -0.84
C ILE A 95 -3.06 -3.25 -1.23
N MET A 96 -3.89 -4.19 -1.68
CA MET A 96 -5.28 -3.90 -1.96
C MET A 96 -6.02 -3.52 -0.69
N ASN A 97 -6.70 -2.37 -0.71
CA ASN A 97 -7.41 -1.85 0.45
C ASN A 97 -8.67 -2.67 0.72
N ASN A 98 -8.67 -3.39 1.83
CA ASN A 98 -9.78 -4.17 2.32
C ASN A 98 -9.78 -4.22 3.87
N GLU A 99 -10.75 -4.88 4.46
CA GLU A 99 -10.90 -4.97 5.91
C GLU A 99 -9.71 -5.62 6.63
N VAL A 100 -8.97 -6.49 5.96
CA VAL A 100 -7.80 -7.17 6.55
C VAL A 100 -6.65 -6.18 6.83
N VAL A 101 -6.64 -5.04 6.15
CA VAL A 101 -5.63 -3.99 6.39
C VAL A 101 -5.65 -3.48 7.83
N TYR A 102 -6.82 -3.45 8.49
CA TYR A 102 -6.90 -3.11 9.91
C TYR A 102 -6.07 -4.05 10.78
N GLN A 103 -6.13 -5.34 10.50
CA GLN A 103 -5.38 -6.36 11.23
C GLN A 103 -3.87 -6.22 10.98
N MET A 104 -3.47 -5.87 9.76
CA MET A 104 -2.08 -5.56 9.45
C MET A 104 -1.59 -4.36 10.24
N MET A 105 -2.36 -3.27 10.27
CA MET A 105 -2.00 -2.06 11.02
C MET A 105 -1.84 -2.35 12.52
N GLU A 106 -2.73 -3.16 13.10
CA GLU A 106 -2.61 -3.63 14.49
C GLU A 106 -1.32 -4.43 14.71
N ARG A 107 -0.94 -5.26 13.74
CA ARG A 107 0.24 -6.11 13.85
C ARG A 107 1.54 -5.31 13.84
N ILE A 108 1.63 -4.29 13.01
CA ILE A 108 2.89 -3.55 12.79
C ILE A 108 3.01 -2.26 13.61
N LYS A 109 1.94 -1.79 14.24
CA LYS A 109 1.89 -0.47 14.90
C LYS A 109 2.96 -0.23 15.96
N ASP A 110 3.45 -1.28 16.63
CA ASP A 110 4.43 -1.17 17.71
C ASP A 110 5.88 -1.31 17.23
N TYR A 111 6.08 -1.56 15.94
CA TYR A 111 7.41 -1.59 15.32
C TYR A 111 7.83 -0.20 14.85
N SER A 112 9.09 -0.08 14.43
CA SER A 112 9.59 1.16 13.83
C SER A 112 8.94 1.41 12.48
N ILE A 113 8.22 2.53 12.32
CA ILE A 113 7.41 2.82 11.14
C ILE A 113 7.60 4.27 10.72
N GLU A 114 7.84 4.48 9.41
CA GLU A 114 7.66 5.77 8.75
C GLU A 114 6.24 5.83 8.18
N ASP A 115 5.40 6.68 8.75
CA ASP A 115 4.00 6.85 8.35
C ASP A 115 3.64 8.33 8.22
N PRO A 116 4.13 9.00 7.16
CA PRO A 116 3.93 10.45 7.02
C PRO A 116 2.47 10.86 6.85
N LEU A 117 1.62 9.98 6.32
CA LEU A 117 0.18 10.24 6.15
C LEU A 117 -0.62 9.98 7.42
N GLY A 118 -0.03 9.33 8.42
CA GLY A 118 -0.74 8.91 9.62
C GLY A 118 -1.74 7.77 9.39
N LEU A 119 -1.42 6.85 8.48
CA LEU A 119 -2.35 5.78 8.07
C LEU A 119 -2.70 4.84 9.21
N ILE A 120 -1.76 4.53 10.11
CA ILE A 120 -2.04 3.65 11.25
C ILE A 120 -3.18 4.23 12.09
N ASP A 121 -3.08 5.49 12.48
CA ASP A 121 -4.12 6.15 13.28
C ASP A 121 -5.45 6.26 12.53
N ILE A 122 -5.40 6.59 11.24
CA ILE A 122 -6.58 6.71 10.40
C ILE A 122 -7.31 5.37 10.32
N TYR A 123 -6.59 4.28 10.02
CA TYR A 123 -7.20 2.95 9.92
C TYR A 123 -7.71 2.43 11.27
N LEU A 124 -6.97 2.60 12.33
CA LEU A 124 -7.36 2.10 13.65
C LEU A 124 -8.51 2.88 14.26
N ASN A 125 -8.64 4.18 13.95
CA ASN A 125 -9.73 5.02 14.44
C ASN A 125 -11.01 4.91 13.60
N LYS A 126 -10.91 4.56 12.33
CA LYS A 126 -12.05 4.46 11.40
C LYS A 126 -12.20 3.02 10.92
N ARG A 127 -12.74 2.16 11.78
CA ARG A 127 -12.92 0.73 11.47
C ARG A 127 -14.11 0.41 10.56
N ASP A 128 -14.77 1.42 10.03
CA ASP A 128 -15.81 1.31 9.01
C ASP A 128 -15.19 1.64 7.64
N MET A 129 -15.23 0.68 6.73
CA MET A 129 -14.65 0.83 5.38
C MET A 129 -15.28 1.96 4.58
N VAL A 130 -16.57 2.23 4.77
CA VAL A 130 -17.26 3.32 4.08
C VAL A 130 -16.73 4.67 4.57
N GLN A 131 -16.63 4.86 5.86
CA GLN A 131 -16.08 6.09 6.45
C GLN A 131 -14.60 6.26 6.11
N LEU A 132 -13.84 5.19 6.15
CA LEU A 132 -12.42 5.20 5.78
C LEU A 132 -12.23 5.63 4.33
N ASN A 133 -12.96 5.03 3.40
CA ASN A 133 -12.86 5.34 1.98
C ASN A 133 -13.29 6.79 1.68
N GLN A 134 -14.31 7.29 2.36
CA GLN A 134 -14.71 8.69 2.27
C GLN A 134 -13.63 9.64 2.77
N TYR A 135 -12.98 9.30 3.87
CA TYR A 135 -11.87 10.08 4.41
C TYR A 135 -10.68 10.13 3.46
N ILE A 136 -10.26 8.97 2.96
CA ILE A 136 -9.16 8.85 1.99
C ILE A 136 -9.49 9.63 0.72
N ASN A 137 -10.69 9.47 0.18
CA ASN A 137 -11.11 10.16 -1.03
C ASN A 137 -11.06 11.69 -0.90
N ARG A 138 -11.41 12.21 0.28
CA ARG A 138 -11.34 13.66 0.56
C ARG A 138 -9.92 14.19 0.72
N HIS A 139 -8.99 13.39 1.22
CA HIS A 139 -7.63 13.82 1.57
C HIS A 139 -6.57 13.43 0.55
N PHE A 140 -6.83 12.42 -0.28
CA PHE A 140 -5.80 11.83 -1.15
C PHE A 140 -5.19 12.86 -2.12
N ARG A 141 -5.99 13.72 -2.72
CA ARG A 141 -5.47 14.75 -3.66
C ARG A 141 -4.47 15.69 -2.99
N LYS A 142 -4.77 16.11 -1.77
CA LYS A 142 -3.85 16.93 -0.97
C LYS A 142 -2.57 16.19 -0.63
N TRP A 143 -2.69 14.96 -0.17
CA TRP A 143 -1.53 14.11 0.12
C TRP A 143 -0.68 13.85 -1.11
N ALA A 144 -1.31 13.58 -2.25
CA ALA A 144 -0.61 13.32 -3.50
C ALA A 144 0.25 14.51 -3.93
N LYS A 145 -0.23 15.73 -3.73
CA LYS A 145 0.55 16.95 -4.02
C LYS A 145 1.68 17.16 -3.01
N GLU A 146 1.40 16.96 -1.73
CA GLU A 146 2.35 17.22 -0.64
C GLU A 146 3.47 16.19 -0.61
N TYR A 147 3.14 14.91 -0.82
CA TYR A 147 4.08 13.78 -0.74
C TYR A 147 4.44 13.17 -2.09
N HIS A 148 4.04 13.78 -3.19
CA HIS A 148 4.30 13.31 -4.57
C HIS A 148 3.80 11.88 -4.83
N LEU A 149 2.59 11.57 -4.37
CA LEU A 149 1.98 10.25 -4.57
C LEU A 149 1.43 10.09 -5.98
N ASP A 150 1.36 8.84 -6.45
CA ASP A 150 0.74 8.52 -7.73
C ASP A 150 -0.75 8.85 -7.72
N ASN A 151 -1.12 9.85 -8.49
CA ASN A 151 -2.50 10.27 -8.68
C ASN A 151 -2.82 10.40 -10.19
N PRO A 152 -3.46 9.39 -10.80
CA PRO A 152 -3.79 9.40 -12.23
C PRO A 152 -4.69 10.56 -12.64
N ARG A 153 -5.52 11.09 -11.75
CA ARG A 153 -6.36 12.28 -12.05
C ARG A 153 -5.54 13.49 -12.43
N ASP A 154 -4.41 13.73 -11.77
CA ASP A 154 -3.55 14.88 -12.06
C ASP A 154 -2.84 14.72 -13.41
N SER A 155 -2.52 13.51 -13.83
CA SER A 155 -1.92 13.26 -15.15
C SER A 155 -2.93 13.40 -16.29
N ILE A 156 -4.18 13.07 -16.08
CA ILE A 156 -5.26 13.25 -17.07
C ILE A 156 -5.58 14.73 -17.25
N ILE A 157 -5.72 15.47 -16.17
CA ILE A 157 -6.00 16.93 -16.21
C ILE A 157 -4.89 17.69 -16.89
N ARG A 158 -3.65 17.29 -16.71
CA ARG A 158 -2.48 17.89 -17.38
C ARG A 158 -2.45 17.64 -18.87
N ARG A 159 -3.02 16.54 -19.36
CA ARG A 159 -3.07 16.21 -20.80
C ARG A 159 -4.11 17.02 -21.58
N TYR A 160 -5.12 17.56 -20.91
CA TYR A 160 -6.23 18.29 -21.52
C TYR A 160 -6.20 19.80 -21.24
N LYS A 161 -5.17 20.28 -20.58
CA LYS A 161 -4.85 21.70 -20.45
C LYS A 161 -3.78 22.09 -21.45
#